data_3971d1109dc028a845a3f05d07ab58ab
#
_entry.id   3971d1109dc028a845a3f05d07ab58ab
#
_cell.length_a   1.000
_cell.length_b   1.000
_cell.length_c   1.000
_cell.angle_alpha   90.00
_cell.angle_beta   90.00
_cell.angle_gamma   90.00
#
_symmetry.space_group_name_H-M   'P 1'
#
loop_
_entity.id
_entity.type
_entity.pdbx_description
1 polymer ?
#
loop_
_entity_poly.entity_id
_entity_poly.type
_entity_poly.pdbx_seq_one_letter_code
_entity_poly.pdbx_strand_id
1 'polypeptide(L)'
;MKAVTRRELSFVAVLALIFMCFTWRGPTMFYTGDDMMNMYKAWNTPALKIWKAQVMPWMPLYRPLGTAVYRIFYSAFGFHPLPLYIFCWLLLVGNVFAGWRLFRALTPSVFVALLALSLTLVHGSFQDLYLSAGMIYDRLCFLFTVLAVTVYARTRSAGDEIPAGRVVWLCFLCLMAMNSKESGAAVPALLFGYECIYRLPEVWRPEVWRAKRVREWMRTIAPLYCLLGGMVAAFLIGRIRGTHDLAANAAYQPHASFGFWLTNVAEYLSTLLYETIHFTRAATVVLLVAMAGLAALLRNRAMLFGWFYFLIAITPVALISARQGYVLYVPFSGLGLYAAALIGVMATSRNTRMAVLVVATALLTRVHAKHWPRPWVVRDSPEWRLTDKMRRDYPTLQRGAKFLFVDDYVAGNGYDNLFILQLLYRDPTIEVARLHGSAAQQPDRSHPVEYDHVFTTAADTYVELDPRNIEESIRLNILKDYTPGRTFDTAHADSIGYVVSGVRTSGQGSGGWWTMQSGRLKFDVYPADAVLTLEFFVPHTVATGRKRELSIVVDGEVAGTVDLRQEGMHRDRFPVPARAIHRSDFTIVELNVDDPYREGDERYGVVLRQAVFDYVK
;
A
#
# COMPACT_ATOMS: atom_id res chain seq x y z
N MET A 1 11.43 -40.40 12.69
CA MET A 1 12.10 -39.12 13.09
C MET A 1 12.84 -39.31 14.40
N LYS A 2 14.10 -38.82 14.49
CA LYS A 2 14.84 -38.82 15.78
C LYS A 2 14.15 -37.86 16.76
N ALA A 3 14.16 -38.23 18.06
CA ALA A 3 13.63 -37.38 19.12
C ALA A 3 14.35 -36.01 19.12
N VAL A 4 13.60 -34.95 19.46
CA VAL A 4 14.15 -33.59 19.58
C VAL A 4 15.05 -33.56 20.83
N THR A 5 16.29 -33.10 20.68
CA THR A 5 17.23 -33.01 21.80
C THR A 5 17.09 -31.67 22.54
N ARG A 6 17.47 -31.65 23.83
CA ARG A 6 17.51 -30.39 24.61
C ARG A 6 18.40 -29.33 23.95
N ARG A 7 19.54 -29.71 23.36
CA ARG A 7 20.46 -28.80 22.66
C ARG A 7 19.82 -28.17 21.41
N GLU A 8 19.04 -28.96 20.66
CA GLU A 8 18.29 -28.47 19.51
C GLU A 8 17.27 -27.41 19.94
N LEU A 9 16.49 -27.71 21.00
CA LEU A 9 15.51 -26.75 21.55
C LEU A 9 16.18 -25.48 22.07
N SER A 10 17.31 -25.60 22.78
CA SER A 10 18.05 -24.41 23.24
C SER A 10 18.51 -23.53 22.09
N PHE A 11 18.99 -24.13 20.99
CA PHE A 11 19.39 -23.33 19.82
C PHE A 11 18.18 -22.63 19.13
N VAL A 12 17.06 -23.33 18.98
CA VAL A 12 15.83 -22.76 18.46
C VAL A 12 15.33 -21.59 19.35
N ALA A 13 15.44 -21.75 20.68
CA ALA A 13 15.11 -20.70 21.63
C ALA A 13 16.02 -19.46 21.46
N VAL A 14 17.33 -19.66 21.24
CA VAL A 14 18.26 -18.56 20.93
C VAL A 14 17.88 -17.87 19.63
N LEU A 15 17.55 -18.62 18.57
CA LEU A 15 17.08 -18.03 17.31
C LEU A 15 15.77 -17.23 17.50
N ALA A 16 14.82 -17.78 18.26
CA ALA A 16 13.59 -17.06 18.57
C ALA A 16 13.87 -15.78 19.37
N LEU A 17 14.82 -15.80 20.30
CA LEU A 17 15.25 -14.59 21.02
C LEU A 17 15.88 -13.56 20.09
N ILE A 18 16.78 -13.98 19.19
CA ILE A 18 17.36 -13.09 18.16
C ILE A 18 16.24 -12.47 17.33
N PHE A 19 15.27 -13.27 16.87
CA PHE A 19 14.11 -12.78 16.14
C PHE A 19 13.32 -11.73 16.95
N MET A 20 13.04 -12.03 18.21
CA MET A 20 12.34 -11.09 19.09
C MET A 20 13.13 -9.77 19.29
N CYS A 21 14.46 -9.84 19.37
CA CYS A 21 15.31 -8.64 19.46
C CYS A 21 15.22 -7.76 18.21
N PHE A 22 15.08 -8.33 17.01
CA PHE A 22 14.86 -7.54 15.78
C PHE A 22 13.46 -6.95 15.72
N THR A 23 12.47 -7.68 16.19
CA THR A 23 11.05 -7.34 15.99
C THR A 23 10.35 -6.77 17.23
N TRP A 24 11.09 -6.45 18.31
CA TRP A 24 10.57 -6.05 19.61
C TRP A 24 9.64 -4.82 19.57
N ARG A 25 9.84 -3.95 18.57
CA ARG A 25 8.98 -2.77 18.36
C ARG A 25 7.66 -3.09 17.68
N GLY A 26 7.50 -4.26 17.07
CA GLY A 26 6.26 -4.66 16.40
C GLY A 26 5.00 -4.42 17.25
N PRO A 27 4.95 -4.86 18.52
CA PRO A 27 3.79 -4.63 19.38
C PRO A 27 3.46 -3.16 19.68
N THR A 28 4.42 -2.24 19.52
CA THR A 28 4.24 -0.80 19.84
C THR A 28 3.94 0.06 18.61
N MET A 29 3.77 -0.56 17.43
CA MET A 29 3.46 0.16 16.20
C MET A 29 2.02 0.65 16.19
N PHE A 30 1.75 1.62 15.32
CA PHE A 30 0.41 2.15 15.06
C PHE A 30 -0.12 1.66 13.71
N TYR A 31 -1.41 1.82 13.47
CA TYR A 31 -2.04 1.46 12.22
C TYR A 31 -1.50 2.28 11.05
N THR A 32 -1.24 1.60 9.94
CA THR A 32 -0.98 2.21 8.64
C THR A 32 -2.29 2.39 7.86
N GLY A 33 -2.27 3.13 6.76
CA GLY A 33 -3.43 3.27 5.87
C GLY A 33 -4.00 1.92 5.42
N ASP A 34 -3.13 0.95 5.09
CA ASP A 34 -3.55 -0.41 4.73
C ASP A 34 -4.23 -1.15 5.90
N ASP A 35 -3.72 -0.98 7.13
CA ASP A 35 -4.32 -1.58 8.32
C ASP A 35 -5.74 -1.06 8.54
N MET A 36 -5.89 0.26 8.46
CA MET A 36 -7.16 0.95 8.66
C MET A 36 -8.17 0.60 7.58
N MET A 37 -7.75 0.59 6.32
CA MET A 37 -8.59 0.16 5.19
C MET A 37 -9.10 -1.27 5.38
N ASN A 38 -8.23 -2.20 5.77
CA ASN A 38 -8.63 -3.60 5.99
C ASN A 38 -9.57 -3.75 7.19
N MET A 39 -9.32 -3.01 8.27
CA MET A 39 -10.19 -2.98 9.45
C MET A 39 -11.57 -2.39 9.11
N TYR A 40 -11.60 -1.29 8.35
CA TYR A 40 -12.82 -0.64 7.88
C TYR A 40 -13.66 -1.59 7.01
N LYS A 41 -13.03 -2.24 6.04
CA LYS A 41 -13.70 -3.26 5.21
C LYS A 41 -14.24 -4.42 6.05
N ALA A 42 -13.46 -4.91 7.01
CA ALA A 42 -13.88 -5.98 7.91
C ALA A 42 -15.07 -5.56 8.80
N TRP A 43 -15.07 -4.34 9.30
CA TRP A 43 -16.15 -3.80 10.11
C TRP A 43 -17.45 -3.63 9.31
N ASN A 44 -17.39 -3.11 8.09
CA ASN A 44 -18.56 -2.90 7.23
C ASN A 44 -19.05 -4.18 6.52
N THR A 45 -18.27 -5.27 6.57
CA THR A 45 -18.71 -6.54 5.96
C THR A 45 -19.59 -7.33 6.96
N PRO A 46 -20.77 -7.82 6.56
CA PRO A 46 -21.60 -8.64 7.44
C PRO A 46 -20.83 -9.86 7.97
N ALA A 47 -20.92 -10.11 9.29
CA ALA A 47 -20.17 -11.21 9.93
C ALA A 47 -20.46 -12.57 9.29
N LEU A 48 -21.73 -12.85 8.97
CA LEU A 48 -22.13 -14.10 8.31
C LEU A 48 -21.42 -14.30 6.96
N LYS A 49 -21.21 -13.22 6.18
CA LYS A 49 -20.48 -13.27 4.90
C LYS A 49 -19.02 -13.66 5.14
N ILE A 50 -18.38 -13.08 6.16
CA ILE A 50 -16.99 -13.40 6.52
C ILE A 50 -16.85 -14.88 6.91
N TRP A 51 -17.75 -15.40 7.74
CA TRP A 51 -17.70 -16.81 8.19
C TRP A 51 -18.02 -17.80 7.08
N LYS A 52 -19.04 -17.53 6.25
CA LYS A 52 -19.32 -18.36 5.06
C LYS A 52 -18.12 -18.43 4.12
N ALA A 53 -17.41 -17.32 3.90
CA ALA A 53 -16.24 -17.28 3.04
C ALA A 53 -15.06 -18.11 3.54
N GLN A 54 -15.01 -18.49 4.85
CA GLN A 54 -13.98 -19.40 5.36
C GLN A 54 -14.11 -20.82 4.79
N VAL A 55 -15.34 -21.27 4.51
CA VAL A 55 -15.62 -22.65 4.06
C VAL A 55 -15.98 -22.73 2.57
N MET A 56 -16.33 -21.60 1.97
CA MET A 56 -16.74 -21.50 0.56
C MET A 56 -15.64 -20.79 -0.26
N PRO A 57 -14.67 -21.51 -0.85
CA PRO A 57 -13.54 -20.89 -1.55
C PRO A 57 -13.95 -20.05 -2.78
N TRP A 58 -15.13 -20.30 -3.33
CA TRP A 58 -15.70 -19.55 -4.46
C TRP A 58 -16.38 -18.23 -4.07
N MET A 59 -16.56 -17.97 -2.76
CA MET A 59 -17.26 -16.77 -2.31
C MET A 59 -16.40 -15.53 -2.49
N PRO A 60 -16.91 -14.44 -3.14
CA PRO A 60 -16.14 -13.22 -3.40
C PRO A 60 -15.96 -12.43 -2.09
N LEU A 61 -14.87 -12.68 -1.41
CA LEU A 61 -14.41 -11.91 -0.27
C LEU A 61 -12.89 -11.89 -0.25
N TYR A 62 -12.32 -10.69 -0.20
CA TYR A 62 -10.87 -10.49 -0.13
C TYR A 62 -10.30 -11.08 1.16
N ARG A 63 -9.44 -12.10 1.03
CA ARG A 63 -8.66 -12.71 2.11
C ARG A 63 -9.45 -12.94 3.40
N PRO A 64 -10.48 -13.79 3.38
CA PRO A 64 -11.47 -13.87 4.46
C PRO A 64 -10.88 -14.19 5.84
N LEU A 65 -9.76 -14.92 5.92
CA LEU A 65 -9.18 -15.26 7.23
C LEU A 65 -8.59 -14.01 7.92
N GLY A 66 -7.82 -13.19 7.20
CA GLY A 66 -7.32 -11.93 7.74
C GLY A 66 -8.45 -10.94 8.05
N THR A 67 -9.48 -10.89 7.16
CA THR A 67 -10.70 -10.09 7.42
C THR A 67 -11.39 -10.51 8.72
N ALA A 68 -11.48 -11.83 9.00
CA ALA A 68 -12.03 -12.34 10.25
C ALA A 68 -11.21 -11.89 11.46
N VAL A 69 -9.87 -11.92 11.37
CA VAL A 69 -8.99 -11.44 12.44
C VAL A 69 -9.23 -9.94 12.71
N TYR A 70 -9.23 -9.08 11.68
CA TYR A 70 -9.55 -7.66 11.85
C TYR A 70 -10.91 -7.45 12.51
N ARG A 71 -11.93 -8.20 12.05
CA ARG A 71 -13.29 -8.12 12.62
C ARG A 71 -13.32 -8.47 14.09
N ILE A 72 -12.67 -9.57 14.49
CA ILE A 72 -12.62 -10.03 15.88
C ILE A 72 -11.94 -8.99 16.76
N PHE A 73 -10.74 -8.54 16.36
CA PHE A 73 -9.97 -7.59 17.18
C PHE A 73 -10.65 -6.22 17.27
N TYR A 74 -11.19 -5.71 16.17
CA TYR A 74 -11.93 -4.45 16.19
C TYR A 74 -13.22 -4.54 17.03
N SER A 75 -13.95 -5.64 16.95
CA SER A 75 -15.15 -5.85 17.76
C SER A 75 -14.84 -5.92 19.25
N ALA A 76 -13.73 -6.59 19.63
CA ALA A 76 -13.35 -6.78 21.02
C ALA A 76 -12.66 -5.56 21.65
N PHE A 77 -11.79 -4.88 20.89
CA PHE A 77 -10.88 -3.86 21.42
C PHE A 77 -11.08 -2.46 20.80
N GLY A 78 -11.96 -2.32 19.79
CA GLY A 78 -12.14 -1.07 19.07
C GLY A 78 -10.90 -0.63 18.30
N PHE A 79 -10.71 0.68 18.17
CA PHE A 79 -9.59 1.27 17.46
C PHE A 79 -8.33 1.39 18.35
N HIS A 80 -7.94 0.25 18.97
CA HIS A 80 -6.73 0.14 19.79
C HIS A 80 -5.73 -0.82 19.12
N PRO A 81 -4.54 -0.35 18.68
CA PRO A 81 -3.61 -1.15 17.91
C PRO A 81 -2.97 -2.30 18.69
N LEU A 82 -2.63 -2.09 19.96
CA LEU A 82 -1.80 -2.97 20.75
C LEU A 82 -2.23 -4.45 20.74
N PRO A 83 -3.52 -4.82 20.96
CA PRO A 83 -3.90 -6.24 20.98
C PRO A 83 -3.69 -6.94 19.62
N LEU A 84 -4.02 -6.26 18.52
CA LEU A 84 -3.82 -6.82 17.17
C LEU A 84 -2.32 -6.97 16.86
N TYR A 85 -1.51 -5.98 17.21
CA TYR A 85 -0.06 -6.03 16.98
C TYR A 85 0.64 -7.08 17.84
N ILE A 86 0.22 -7.26 19.10
CA ILE A 86 0.70 -8.39 19.94
C ILE A 86 0.35 -9.73 19.29
N PHE A 87 -0.90 -9.90 18.84
CA PHE A 87 -1.29 -11.12 18.13
C PHE A 87 -0.44 -11.36 16.88
N CYS A 88 -0.25 -10.33 16.05
CA CYS A 88 0.59 -10.39 14.86
C CYS A 88 2.04 -10.77 15.18
N TRP A 89 2.59 -10.24 16.26
CA TRP A 89 3.95 -10.52 16.70
C TRP A 89 4.08 -11.96 17.25
N LEU A 90 3.12 -12.43 18.06
CA LEU A 90 3.08 -13.81 18.53
C LEU A 90 2.94 -14.81 17.38
N LEU A 91 2.16 -14.45 16.34
CA LEU A 91 2.04 -15.25 15.13
C LEU A 91 3.39 -15.39 14.40
N LEU A 92 4.18 -14.31 14.32
CA LEU A 92 5.52 -14.36 13.75
C LEU A 92 6.47 -15.23 14.57
N VAL A 93 6.45 -15.13 15.89
CA VAL A 93 7.22 -16.02 16.76
C VAL A 93 6.79 -17.48 16.56
N GLY A 94 5.48 -17.73 16.46
CA GLY A 94 4.95 -19.05 16.11
C GLY A 94 5.45 -19.55 14.74
N ASN A 95 5.59 -18.66 13.77
CA ASN A 95 6.13 -18.99 12.45
C ASN A 95 7.60 -19.42 12.48
N VAL A 96 8.42 -18.90 13.40
CA VAL A 96 9.79 -19.38 13.60
C VAL A 96 9.78 -20.86 14.01
N PHE A 97 8.92 -21.25 14.95
CA PHE A 97 8.77 -22.65 15.37
C PHE A 97 8.17 -23.52 14.27
N ALA A 98 7.22 -23.01 13.51
CA ALA A 98 6.64 -23.73 12.36
C ALA A 98 7.69 -23.97 11.27
N GLY A 99 8.53 -22.98 10.94
CA GLY A 99 9.65 -23.09 10.01
C GLY A 99 10.67 -24.14 10.45
N TRP A 100 11.05 -24.13 11.73
CA TRP A 100 11.90 -25.20 12.29
C TRP A 100 11.28 -26.59 12.08
N ARG A 101 9.98 -26.76 12.37
CA ARG A 101 9.27 -28.04 12.18
C ARG A 101 9.21 -28.46 10.72
N LEU A 102 9.08 -27.51 9.80
CA LEU A 102 9.16 -27.75 8.35
C LEU A 102 10.54 -28.33 7.99
N PHE A 103 11.61 -27.61 8.33
CA PHE A 103 12.97 -28.05 7.96
C PHE A 103 13.32 -29.41 8.57
N ARG A 104 12.87 -29.69 9.81
CA ARG A 104 13.01 -31.01 10.45
C ARG A 104 12.20 -32.11 9.76
N ALA A 105 11.12 -31.78 9.05
CA ALA A 105 10.35 -32.75 8.27
C ALA A 105 10.98 -33.04 6.90
N LEU A 106 11.71 -32.07 6.33
CA LEU A 106 12.30 -32.15 4.99
C LEU A 106 13.72 -32.69 4.98
N THR A 107 14.44 -32.68 6.12
CA THR A 107 15.79 -33.22 6.22
C THR A 107 16.02 -33.99 7.52
N PRO A 108 16.71 -35.15 7.47
CA PRO A 108 17.11 -35.88 8.69
C PRO A 108 18.22 -35.16 9.49
N SER A 109 18.92 -34.20 8.85
CA SER A 109 20.04 -33.48 9.46
C SER A 109 19.55 -32.33 10.34
N VAL A 110 19.79 -32.42 11.65
CA VAL A 110 19.52 -31.32 12.61
C VAL A 110 20.29 -30.07 12.23
N PHE A 111 21.56 -30.22 11.81
CA PHE A 111 22.40 -29.12 11.38
C PHE A 111 21.78 -28.35 10.21
N VAL A 112 21.38 -29.10 9.15
CA VAL A 112 20.74 -28.45 7.98
C VAL A 112 19.45 -27.75 8.37
N ALA A 113 18.62 -28.35 9.22
CA ALA A 113 17.37 -27.74 9.67
C ALA A 113 17.59 -26.47 10.49
N LEU A 114 18.56 -26.43 11.40
CA LEU A 114 18.89 -25.27 12.21
C LEU A 114 19.56 -24.18 11.36
N LEU A 115 20.43 -24.54 10.42
CA LEU A 115 21.05 -23.58 9.51
C LEU A 115 20.02 -22.97 8.55
N ALA A 116 19.09 -23.77 8.01
CA ALA A 116 17.99 -23.25 7.20
C ALA A 116 17.13 -22.27 7.97
N LEU A 117 16.82 -22.58 9.24
CA LEU A 117 16.11 -21.65 10.11
C LEU A 117 16.90 -20.36 10.35
N SER A 118 18.20 -20.44 10.60
CA SER A 118 19.07 -19.26 10.79
C SER A 118 19.10 -18.38 9.54
N LEU A 119 19.20 -19.00 8.34
CA LEU A 119 19.21 -18.29 7.05
C LEU A 119 17.89 -17.56 6.75
N THR A 120 16.77 -18.08 7.24
CA THR A 120 15.41 -17.56 6.96
C THR A 120 14.77 -16.86 8.14
N LEU A 121 15.52 -16.65 9.23
CA LEU A 121 14.98 -16.18 10.50
C LEU A 121 14.40 -14.77 10.40
N VAL A 122 15.15 -13.87 9.79
CA VAL A 122 14.82 -12.45 9.65
C VAL A 122 15.51 -11.91 8.40
N HIS A 123 14.90 -10.91 7.75
CA HIS A 123 15.51 -10.22 6.62
C HIS A 123 15.08 -8.75 6.62
N GLY A 124 16.01 -7.80 6.45
CA GLY A 124 15.73 -6.37 6.52
C GLY A 124 14.73 -5.90 5.47
N SER A 125 14.75 -6.47 4.26
CA SER A 125 13.78 -6.15 3.19
C SER A 125 12.35 -6.63 3.49
N PHE A 126 12.13 -7.37 4.59
CA PHE A 126 10.80 -7.83 5.02
C PHE A 126 10.25 -6.98 6.18
N GLN A 127 10.75 -5.76 6.38
CA GLN A 127 10.38 -4.91 7.51
C GLN A 127 8.87 -4.78 7.71
N ASP A 128 8.12 -4.53 6.65
CA ASP A 128 6.66 -4.39 6.73
C ASP A 128 5.99 -5.66 7.27
N LEU A 129 6.54 -6.83 6.92
CA LEU A 129 6.07 -8.08 7.49
C LEU A 129 6.14 -8.10 9.02
N TYR A 130 7.15 -7.46 9.62
CA TYR A 130 7.36 -7.49 11.06
C TYR A 130 6.67 -6.36 11.80
N LEU A 131 6.49 -5.20 11.15
CA LEU A 131 6.06 -3.97 11.79
C LEU A 131 4.63 -3.53 11.44
N SER A 132 4.06 -3.95 10.30
CA SER A 132 2.69 -3.58 9.89
C SER A 132 1.71 -4.72 10.14
N ALA A 133 0.54 -4.45 10.73
CA ALA A 133 -0.53 -5.44 10.85
C ALA A 133 -1.15 -5.80 9.50
N GLY A 134 -1.04 -4.93 8.47
CA GLY A 134 -1.50 -5.20 7.10
C GLY A 134 -0.88 -6.45 6.47
N MET A 135 0.29 -6.86 6.95
CA MET A 135 0.95 -8.08 6.50
C MET A 135 0.48 -9.36 7.23
N ILE A 136 -0.63 -9.31 7.96
CA ILE A 136 -1.21 -10.49 8.62
C ILE A 136 -1.53 -11.61 7.63
N TYR A 137 -1.89 -11.26 6.42
CA TYR A 137 -2.20 -12.19 5.34
C TYR A 137 -0.99 -13.07 4.97
N ASP A 138 0.19 -12.47 4.88
CA ASP A 138 1.45 -13.17 4.59
C ASP A 138 1.86 -14.07 5.75
N ARG A 139 1.70 -13.61 6.99
CA ARG A 139 2.03 -14.38 8.20
C ARG A 139 1.16 -15.62 8.35
N LEU A 140 -0.16 -15.48 8.11
CA LEU A 140 -1.11 -16.60 8.15
C LEU A 140 -0.88 -17.56 6.98
N CYS A 141 -0.66 -17.03 5.76
CA CYS A 141 -0.35 -17.85 4.60
C CYS A 141 0.91 -18.68 4.80
N PHE A 142 1.97 -18.08 5.35
CA PHE A 142 3.19 -18.81 5.72
C PHE A 142 2.89 -19.93 6.72
N LEU A 143 2.19 -19.62 7.81
CA LEU A 143 1.86 -20.61 8.84
C LEU A 143 1.17 -21.83 8.24
N PHE A 144 0.06 -21.60 7.50
CA PHE A 144 -0.74 -22.70 6.97
C PHE A 144 -0.04 -23.45 5.84
N THR A 145 0.76 -22.79 5.01
CA THR A 145 1.61 -23.43 3.98
C THR A 145 2.64 -24.35 4.64
N VAL A 146 3.36 -23.84 5.61
CA VAL A 146 4.42 -24.57 6.31
C VAL A 146 3.84 -25.75 7.10
N LEU A 147 2.70 -25.56 7.75
CA LEU A 147 2.00 -26.65 8.44
C LEU A 147 1.52 -27.73 7.45
N ALA A 148 0.95 -27.36 6.31
CA ALA A 148 0.49 -28.29 5.29
C ALA A 148 1.65 -29.16 4.78
N VAL A 149 2.76 -28.53 4.36
CA VAL A 149 3.96 -29.25 3.89
C VAL A 149 4.53 -30.14 5.01
N THR A 150 4.59 -29.64 6.25
CA THR A 150 5.11 -30.42 7.41
C THR A 150 4.25 -31.64 7.70
N VAL A 151 2.92 -31.47 7.75
CA VAL A 151 1.97 -32.56 8.01
C VAL A 151 2.06 -33.59 6.89
N TYR A 152 2.10 -33.15 5.65
CA TYR A 152 2.21 -34.03 4.49
C TYR A 152 3.52 -34.83 4.51
N ALA A 153 4.65 -34.15 4.64
CA ALA A 153 5.97 -34.79 4.68
C ALA A 153 6.05 -35.83 5.79
N ARG A 154 5.53 -35.53 6.98
CA ARG A 154 5.49 -36.49 8.11
C ARG A 154 4.59 -37.68 7.85
N THR A 155 3.40 -37.44 7.29
CA THR A 155 2.46 -38.52 6.96
C THR A 155 3.09 -39.48 5.96
N ARG A 156 3.70 -38.95 4.90
CA ARG A 156 4.33 -39.74 3.84
C ARG A 156 5.63 -40.41 4.28
N SER A 157 6.33 -39.84 5.28
CA SER A 157 7.52 -40.47 5.88
C SER A 157 7.18 -41.62 6.86
N ALA A 158 5.95 -41.60 7.39
CA ALA A 158 5.50 -42.65 8.33
C ALA A 158 4.90 -43.88 7.62
N GLY A 159 4.42 -43.75 6.39
CA GLY A 159 3.82 -44.82 5.62
C GLY A 159 3.41 -44.39 4.20
N ASP A 160 2.91 -45.36 3.44
CA ASP A 160 2.52 -45.16 2.05
C ASP A 160 1.10 -44.62 1.94
N GLU A 161 0.24 -44.94 2.87
CA GLU A 161 -1.14 -44.49 2.89
C GLU A 161 -1.30 -43.10 3.51
N ILE A 162 -2.31 -42.34 3.03
CA ILE A 162 -2.73 -41.07 3.62
C ILE A 162 -4.08 -41.32 4.31
N PRO A 163 -4.14 -41.40 5.65
CA PRO A 163 -5.38 -41.64 6.38
C PRO A 163 -6.41 -40.54 6.09
N ALA A 164 -7.70 -40.88 6.02
CA ALA A 164 -8.78 -39.95 5.71
C ALA A 164 -8.78 -38.69 6.60
N GLY A 165 -8.52 -38.84 7.90
CA GLY A 165 -8.39 -37.69 8.80
C GLY A 165 -7.23 -36.77 8.44
N ARG A 166 -6.14 -37.30 7.84
CA ARG A 166 -5.03 -36.46 7.31
C ARG A 166 -5.41 -35.76 6.02
N VAL A 167 -6.19 -36.39 5.16
CA VAL A 167 -6.75 -35.76 3.95
C VAL A 167 -7.59 -34.54 4.35
N VAL A 168 -8.54 -34.72 5.28
CA VAL A 168 -9.39 -33.62 5.78
C VAL A 168 -8.54 -32.49 6.37
N TRP A 169 -7.54 -32.85 7.19
CA TRP A 169 -6.66 -31.84 7.80
C TRP A 169 -5.83 -31.08 6.76
N LEU A 170 -5.31 -31.76 5.74
CA LEU A 170 -4.55 -31.14 4.65
C LEU A 170 -5.44 -30.21 3.80
N CYS A 171 -6.68 -30.64 3.49
CA CYS A 171 -7.65 -29.78 2.82
C CYS A 171 -7.96 -28.52 3.66
N PHE A 172 -8.13 -28.66 4.97
CA PHE A 172 -8.34 -27.53 5.87
C PHE A 172 -7.14 -26.56 5.86
N LEU A 173 -5.90 -27.07 5.99
CA LEU A 173 -4.69 -26.23 5.97
C LEU A 173 -4.52 -25.51 4.63
N CYS A 174 -4.80 -26.20 3.52
CA CYS A 174 -4.75 -25.60 2.19
C CYS A 174 -5.81 -24.49 2.03
N LEU A 175 -7.04 -24.75 2.50
CA LEU A 175 -8.12 -23.76 2.49
C LEU A 175 -7.75 -22.52 3.32
N MET A 176 -7.18 -22.71 4.51
CA MET A 176 -6.73 -21.61 5.36
C MET A 176 -5.57 -20.83 4.73
N ALA A 177 -4.63 -21.48 4.04
CA ALA A 177 -3.58 -20.82 3.29
C ALA A 177 -4.15 -19.92 2.18
N MET A 178 -5.10 -20.44 1.37
CA MET A 178 -5.79 -19.67 0.32
C MET A 178 -6.67 -18.56 0.88
N ASN A 179 -7.35 -18.77 2.02
CA ASN A 179 -8.13 -17.76 2.71
C ASN A 179 -7.27 -16.65 3.32
N SER A 180 -6.00 -16.93 3.55
CA SER A 180 -5.03 -15.93 4.02
C SER A 180 -4.51 -15.07 2.87
N LYS A 181 -4.04 -15.70 1.80
CA LYS A 181 -3.47 -15.01 0.64
C LYS A 181 -3.52 -15.89 -0.61
N GLU A 182 -3.60 -15.29 -1.78
CA GLU A 182 -3.70 -15.96 -3.08
C GLU A 182 -2.52 -16.91 -3.34
N SER A 183 -1.33 -16.58 -2.82
CA SER A 183 -0.15 -17.43 -2.89
C SER A 183 -0.33 -18.79 -2.20
N GLY A 184 -1.31 -18.93 -1.30
CA GLY A 184 -1.69 -20.22 -0.72
C GLY A 184 -2.18 -21.26 -1.74
N ALA A 185 -2.62 -20.83 -2.93
CA ALA A 185 -2.95 -21.72 -4.03
C ALA A 185 -1.75 -22.55 -4.56
N ALA A 186 -0.52 -22.17 -4.21
CA ALA A 186 0.69 -22.94 -4.51
C ALA A 186 0.86 -24.21 -3.64
N VAL A 187 0.13 -24.33 -2.52
CA VAL A 187 0.30 -25.45 -1.57
C VAL A 187 0.15 -26.82 -2.22
N PRO A 188 -0.89 -27.12 -3.03
CA PRO A 188 -1.01 -28.43 -3.68
C PRO A 188 0.19 -28.78 -4.55
N ALA A 189 0.73 -27.81 -5.28
CA ALA A 189 1.94 -28.00 -6.10
C ALA A 189 3.18 -28.29 -5.24
N LEU A 190 3.32 -27.64 -4.08
CA LEU A 190 4.40 -27.94 -3.13
C LEU A 190 4.30 -29.36 -2.57
N LEU A 191 3.08 -29.82 -2.23
CA LEU A 191 2.87 -31.20 -1.78
C LEU A 191 3.19 -32.20 -2.89
N PHE A 192 2.78 -31.91 -4.14
CA PHE A 192 3.10 -32.73 -5.30
C PHE A 192 4.61 -32.80 -5.57
N GLY A 193 5.30 -31.67 -5.44
CA GLY A 193 6.76 -31.64 -5.53
C GLY A 193 7.45 -32.53 -4.49
N TYR A 194 6.88 -32.62 -3.28
CA TYR A 194 7.36 -33.57 -2.29
C TYR A 194 7.23 -35.02 -2.79
N GLU A 195 6.12 -35.41 -3.39
CA GLU A 195 5.94 -36.73 -4.00
C GLU A 195 6.97 -36.99 -5.10
N CYS A 196 7.13 -36.02 -6.01
CA CYS A 196 8.07 -36.18 -7.13
C CYS A 196 9.53 -36.33 -6.69
N ILE A 197 9.94 -35.62 -5.63
CA ILE A 197 11.35 -35.55 -5.23
C ILE A 197 11.71 -36.60 -4.17
N TYR A 198 10.82 -36.87 -3.21
CA TYR A 198 11.10 -37.77 -2.11
C TYR A 198 10.56 -39.18 -2.32
N ARG A 199 9.39 -39.33 -2.98
CA ARG A 199 8.69 -40.63 -3.07
C ARG A 199 8.85 -41.28 -4.47
N LEU A 200 8.70 -40.52 -5.55
CA LEU A 200 8.76 -41.06 -6.89
C LEU A 200 10.07 -41.78 -7.22
N PRO A 201 11.28 -41.32 -6.81
CA PRO A 201 12.53 -42.04 -7.02
C PRO A 201 12.57 -43.43 -6.33
N GLU A 202 11.76 -43.63 -5.29
CA GLU A 202 11.65 -44.96 -4.63
C GLU A 202 10.73 -45.89 -5.41
N VAL A 203 9.72 -45.31 -6.11
CA VAL A 203 8.82 -46.05 -7.00
C VAL A 203 9.49 -46.38 -8.35
N TRP A 204 10.44 -45.54 -8.81
CA TRP A 204 11.07 -45.60 -10.14
C TRP A 204 12.43 -46.33 -10.14
N ARG A 205 12.74 -47.16 -9.16
CA ARG A 205 13.93 -48.01 -9.25
C ARG A 205 13.78 -48.98 -10.43
N PRO A 206 14.79 -49.13 -11.33
CA PRO A 206 14.67 -49.93 -12.55
C PRO A 206 14.25 -51.39 -12.32
N GLU A 207 14.64 -51.93 -11.17
CA GLU A 207 14.28 -53.31 -10.75
C GLU A 207 12.79 -53.45 -10.40
N VAL A 208 12.03 -52.35 -10.37
CA VAL A 208 10.71 -52.24 -9.79
C VAL A 208 9.71 -51.62 -10.73
N TRP A 209 10.08 -51.34 -11.97
CA TRP A 209 9.19 -50.77 -13.01
C TRP A 209 8.06 -51.74 -13.38
N ARG A 210 7.10 -51.91 -12.49
CA ARG A 210 5.84 -52.54 -12.78
C ARG A 210 4.78 -51.46 -12.77
N ALA A 211 4.04 -51.33 -13.87
CA ALA A 211 2.87 -50.46 -14.01
C ALA A 211 1.93 -50.52 -12.78
N LYS A 212 1.93 -51.63 -12.08
CA LYS A 212 1.20 -51.87 -10.85
C LYS A 212 1.59 -50.91 -9.71
N ARG A 213 2.89 -50.64 -9.46
CA ARG A 213 3.32 -49.74 -8.35
C ARG A 213 3.04 -48.27 -8.64
N VAL A 214 3.22 -47.84 -9.88
CA VAL A 214 2.81 -46.47 -10.27
C VAL A 214 1.32 -46.28 -10.11
N ARG A 215 0.51 -47.30 -10.48
CA ARG A 215 -0.93 -47.28 -10.30
C ARG A 215 -1.32 -47.26 -8.81
N GLU A 216 -0.66 -48.02 -7.97
CA GLU A 216 -0.88 -48.03 -6.51
C GLU A 216 -0.51 -46.68 -5.90
N TRP A 217 0.65 -46.13 -6.25
CA TRP A 217 1.05 -44.79 -5.83
C TRP A 217 0.02 -43.73 -6.27
N MET A 218 -0.38 -43.73 -7.55
CA MET A 218 -1.42 -42.81 -8.05
C MET A 218 -2.73 -42.97 -7.30
N ARG A 219 -3.18 -44.18 -7.02
CA ARG A 219 -4.41 -44.44 -6.24
C ARG A 219 -4.32 -43.87 -4.82
N THR A 220 -3.14 -43.90 -4.21
CA THR A 220 -2.95 -43.36 -2.86
C THR A 220 -3.04 -41.85 -2.82
N ILE A 221 -2.49 -41.14 -3.81
CA ILE A 221 -2.44 -39.67 -3.81
C ILE A 221 -3.64 -39.03 -4.50
N ALA A 222 -4.26 -39.68 -5.49
CA ALA A 222 -5.31 -39.12 -6.33
C ALA A 222 -6.50 -38.53 -5.53
N PRO A 223 -7.04 -39.17 -4.49
CA PRO A 223 -8.17 -38.60 -3.75
C PRO A 223 -7.85 -37.23 -3.14
N LEU A 224 -6.65 -37.09 -2.54
CA LEU A 224 -6.21 -35.81 -1.99
C LEU A 224 -6.06 -34.75 -3.09
N TYR A 225 -5.38 -35.09 -4.21
CA TYR A 225 -5.11 -34.11 -5.26
C TYR A 225 -6.33 -33.72 -6.07
N CYS A 226 -7.31 -34.63 -6.21
CA CYS A 226 -8.61 -34.29 -6.79
C CYS A 226 -9.35 -33.27 -5.91
N LEU A 227 -9.36 -33.45 -4.59
CA LEU A 227 -9.97 -32.52 -3.65
C LEU A 227 -9.24 -31.16 -3.66
N LEU A 228 -7.91 -31.16 -3.53
CA LEU A 228 -7.10 -29.94 -3.55
C LEU A 228 -7.21 -29.20 -4.88
N GLY A 229 -7.19 -29.92 -6.00
CA GLY A 229 -7.38 -29.35 -7.34
C GLY A 229 -8.75 -28.71 -7.51
N GLY A 230 -9.81 -29.40 -7.06
CA GLY A 230 -11.16 -28.86 -7.05
C GLY A 230 -11.29 -27.59 -6.19
N MET A 231 -10.66 -27.57 -5.01
CA MET A 231 -10.62 -26.39 -4.15
C MET A 231 -9.90 -25.21 -4.79
N VAL A 232 -8.73 -25.44 -5.41
CA VAL A 232 -7.99 -24.38 -6.14
C VAL A 232 -8.80 -23.87 -7.32
N ALA A 233 -9.43 -24.76 -8.11
CA ALA A 233 -10.27 -24.36 -9.22
C ALA A 233 -11.45 -23.49 -8.76
N ALA A 234 -12.14 -23.91 -7.69
CA ALA A 234 -13.23 -23.14 -7.09
C ALA A 234 -12.76 -21.76 -6.58
N PHE A 235 -11.58 -21.71 -5.96
CA PHE A 235 -10.96 -20.45 -5.52
C PHE A 235 -10.64 -19.53 -6.69
N LEU A 236 -10.02 -20.05 -7.75
CA LEU A 236 -9.65 -19.26 -8.93
C LEU A 236 -10.88 -18.70 -9.64
N ILE A 237 -11.92 -19.52 -9.79
CA ILE A 237 -13.18 -19.09 -10.44
C ILE A 237 -13.89 -18.03 -9.59
N GLY A 238 -14.01 -18.25 -8.29
CA GLY A 238 -14.80 -17.38 -7.43
C GLY A 238 -14.13 -16.07 -7.03
N ARG A 239 -12.79 -16.06 -6.90
CA ARG A 239 -12.07 -14.92 -6.36
C ARG A 239 -11.18 -14.17 -7.35
N ILE A 240 -10.79 -14.80 -8.45
CA ILE A 240 -9.93 -14.16 -9.46
C ILE A 240 -10.75 -13.62 -10.63
N ARG A 241 -11.88 -14.25 -10.96
CA ARG A 241 -12.77 -13.83 -12.05
C ARG A 241 -14.00 -13.02 -11.62
N GLY A 242 -14.23 -12.82 -10.33
CA GLY A 242 -15.40 -12.08 -9.82
C GLY A 242 -15.33 -10.57 -10.07
N THR A 243 -16.49 -9.91 -10.11
CA THR A 243 -16.66 -8.50 -10.54
C THR A 243 -16.15 -7.44 -9.53
N HIS A 244 -15.72 -7.83 -8.33
CA HIS A 244 -15.24 -6.91 -7.29
C HIS A 244 -13.84 -7.23 -6.80
N ASP A 245 -13.00 -7.90 -7.62
CA ASP A 245 -11.86 -8.63 -7.15
C ASP A 245 -10.52 -8.11 -7.67
N LEU A 246 -9.49 -8.82 -7.27
CA LEU A 246 -8.10 -8.57 -7.57
C LEU A 246 -7.84 -8.20 -9.04
N ALA A 247 -8.60 -8.78 -9.98
CA ALA A 247 -8.50 -8.48 -11.40
C ALA A 247 -8.96 -7.05 -11.76
N ALA A 248 -9.80 -6.41 -10.94
CA ALA A 248 -10.22 -5.03 -11.15
C ALA A 248 -9.13 -4.01 -10.77
N ASN A 249 -8.16 -4.42 -9.96
CA ASN A 249 -7.01 -3.59 -9.60
C ASN A 249 -5.84 -3.91 -10.52
N ALA A 250 -5.42 -2.94 -11.35
CA ALA A 250 -4.31 -3.09 -12.30
C ALA A 250 -3.03 -3.65 -11.66
N ALA A 251 -2.77 -3.33 -10.39
CA ALA A 251 -1.60 -3.82 -9.66
C ALA A 251 -1.64 -5.32 -9.32
N TYR A 252 -2.78 -5.98 -9.45
CA TYR A 252 -2.96 -7.42 -9.20
C TYR A 252 -3.32 -8.22 -10.44
N GLN A 253 -3.38 -7.57 -11.61
CA GLN A 253 -3.63 -8.28 -12.86
C GLN A 253 -2.47 -9.23 -13.19
N PRO A 254 -2.75 -10.53 -13.42
CA PRO A 254 -1.70 -11.48 -13.74
C PRO A 254 -1.22 -11.30 -15.18
N HIS A 255 0.08 -11.26 -15.35
CA HIS A 255 0.75 -11.23 -16.64
C HIS A 255 1.29 -12.62 -16.97
N ALA A 256 0.61 -13.37 -17.83
CA ALA A 256 0.99 -14.73 -18.24
C ALA A 256 2.16 -14.71 -19.25
N SER A 257 3.27 -14.06 -18.89
CA SER A 257 4.48 -13.96 -19.70
C SER A 257 5.67 -14.51 -18.93
N PHE A 258 6.38 -15.47 -19.51
CA PHE A 258 7.62 -16.01 -18.92
C PHE A 258 8.70 -14.93 -18.73
N GLY A 259 8.81 -14.01 -19.71
CA GLY A 259 9.74 -12.88 -19.61
C GLY A 259 9.41 -11.94 -18.45
N PHE A 260 8.13 -11.67 -18.20
CA PHE A 260 7.67 -10.86 -17.07
C PHE A 260 7.94 -11.59 -15.73
N TRP A 261 7.56 -12.85 -15.62
CA TRP A 261 7.85 -13.70 -14.47
C TRP A 261 9.35 -13.70 -14.14
N LEU A 262 10.21 -13.88 -15.16
CA LEU A 262 11.65 -13.92 -14.98
C LEU A 262 12.24 -12.56 -14.54
N THR A 263 11.68 -11.44 -15.01
CA THR A 263 12.08 -10.10 -14.55
C THR A 263 11.79 -9.93 -13.06
N ASN A 264 10.58 -10.29 -12.63
CA ASN A 264 10.22 -10.18 -11.22
C ASN A 264 11.04 -11.12 -10.33
N VAL A 265 11.32 -12.34 -10.78
CA VAL A 265 12.21 -13.25 -10.04
C VAL A 265 13.62 -12.67 -9.90
N ALA A 266 14.16 -12.04 -10.96
CA ALA A 266 15.46 -11.37 -10.92
C ALA A 266 15.47 -10.20 -9.91
N GLU A 267 14.44 -9.39 -9.91
CA GLU A 267 14.27 -8.29 -8.94
C GLU A 267 14.18 -8.81 -7.50
N TYR A 268 13.39 -9.85 -7.27
CA TYR A 268 13.26 -10.47 -5.96
C TYR A 268 14.55 -11.11 -5.44
N LEU A 269 15.35 -11.72 -6.32
CA LEU A 269 16.68 -12.22 -5.96
C LEU A 269 17.64 -11.06 -5.62
N SER A 270 17.55 -9.94 -6.33
CA SER A 270 18.32 -8.73 -6.02
C SER A 270 17.92 -8.16 -4.65
N THR A 271 16.64 -8.11 -4.37
CA THR A 271 16.09 -7.68 -3.06
C THR A 271 16.58 -8.54 -1.90
N LEU A 272 16.69 -9.87 -2.08
CA LEU A 272 17.26 -10.78 -1.08
C LEU A 272 18.76 -10.56 -0.82
N LEU A 273 19.45 -9.91 -1.74
CA LEU A 273 20.85 -9.49 -1.59
C LEU A 273 20.98 -8.00 -1.26
N TYR A 274 19.92 -7.36 -0.79
CA TYR A 274 19.89 -5.92 -0.47
C TYR A 274 20.31 -5.04 -1.65
N GLU A 275 19.99 -5.48 -2.86
CA GLU A 275 20.32 -4.79 -4.12
C GLU A 275 21.82 -4.55 -4.34
N THR A 276 22.67 -5.24 -3.57
CA THR A 276 24.12 -5.22 -3.78
C THR A 276 24.53 -5.92 -5.06
N ILE A 277 23.70 -6.82 -5.56
CA ILE A 277 23.84 -7.53 -6.83
C ILE A 277 22.53 -7.44 -7.58
N HIS A 278 22.55 -6.85 -8.77
CA HIS A 278 21.39 -6.79 -9.66
C HIS A 278 21.43 -7.96 -10.64
N PHE A 279 20.42 -8.83 -10.56
CA PHE A 279 20.28 -9.95 -11.46
C PHE A 279 19.65 -9.52 -12.78
N THR A 280 20.28 -9.89 -13.89
CA THR A 280 19.65 -9.86 -15.21
C THR A 280 18.79 -11.11 -15.41
N ARG A 281 17.89 -11.09 -16.40
CA ARG A 281 17.11 -12.29 -16.78
C ARG A 281 18.01 -13.48 -17.10
N ALA A 282 19.08 -13.25 -17.86
CA ALA A 282 20.03 -14.30 -18.24
C ALA A 282 20.76 -14.88 -17.02
N ALA A 283 21.27 -14.02 -16.13
CA ALA A 283 21.92 -14.45 -14.89
C ALA A 283 20.96 -15.25 -14.00
N THR A 284 19.69 -14.85 -13.95
CA THR A 284 18.65 -15.58 -13.19
C THR A 284 18.42 -16.98 -13.75
N VAL A 285 18.30 -17.12 -15.07
CA VAL A 285 18.16 -18.44 -15.71
C VAL A 285 19.38 -19.31 -15.40
N VAL A 286 20.59 -18.77 -15.60
CA VAL A 286 21.84 -19.49 -15.31
C VAL A 286 21.89 -19.94 -13.86
N LEU A 287 21.55 -19.05 -12.91
CA LEU A 287 21.51 -19.39 -11.48
C LEU A 287 20.51 -20.51 -11.19
N LEU A 288 19.28 -20.40 -11.69
CA LEU A 288 18.25 -21.42 -11.42
C LEU A 288 18.60 -22.78 -12.02
N VAL A 289 19.15 -22.79 -13.25
CA VAL A 289 19.62 -24.03 -13.90
C VAL A 289 20.83 -24.63 -13.15
N ALA A 290 21.80 -23.79 -12.75
CA ALA A 290 22.95 -24.23 -11.97
C ALA A 290 22.53 -24.81 -10.62
N MET A 291 21.56 -24.18 -9.93
CA MET A 291 21.00 -24.71 -8.67
C MET A 291 20.37 -26.10 -8.88
N ALA A 292 19.54 -26.27 -9.91
CA ALA A 292 18.91 -27.55 -10.23
C ALA A 292 19.97 -28.61 -10.58
N GLY A 293 20.92 -28.26 -11.45
CA GLY A 293 22.03 -29.14 -11.87
C GLY A 293 22.90 -29.59 -10.71
N LEU A 294 23.28 -28.66 -9.82
CA LEU A 294 24.08 -28.98 -8.64
C LEU A 294 23.32 -29.88 -7.66
N ALA A 295 22.03 -29.63 -7.44
CA ALA A 295 21.19 -30.49 -6.59
C ALA A 295 21.07 -31.91 -7.17
N ALA A 296 20.94 -32.04 -8.49
CA ALA A 296 20.89 -33.31 -9.19
C ALA A 296 22.25 -34.04 -9.12
N LEU A 297 23.35 -33.33 -9.39
CA LEU A 297 24.72 -33.87 -9.35
C LEU A 297 25.06 -34.42 -7.93
N LEU A 298 24.73 -33.66 -6.92
CA LEU A 298 24.94 -34.05 -5.52
C LEU A 298 23.87 -35.06 -5.01
N ARG A 299 22.89 -35.39 -5.86
CA ARG A 299 21.74 -36.27 -5.51
C ARG A 299 21.08 -35.90 -4.19
N ASN A 300 21.01 -34.61 -3.89
CA ASN A 300 20.52 -34.10 -2.62
C ASN A 300 19.04 -33.68 -2.74
N ARG A 301 18.15 -34.51 -2.18
CA ARG A 301 16.69 -34.28 -2.23
C ARG A 301 16.28 -32.99 -1.53
N ALA A 302 16.94 -32.57 -0.44
CA ALA A 302 16.62 -31.35 0.27
C ALA A 302 16.98 -30.10 -0.54
N MET A 303 18.11 -30.12 -1.28
CA MET A 303 18.45 -29.06 -2.23
C MET A 303 17.42 -28.98 -3.37
N LEU A 304 17.11 -30.13 -3.99
CA LEU A 304 16.16 -30.16 -5.11
C LEU A 304 14.76 -29.67 -4.69
N PHE A 305 14.32 -30.09 -3.49
CA PHE A 305 13.03 -29.62 -2.97
C PHE A 305 13.07 -28.13 -2.57
N GLY A 306 14.17 -27.64 -2.01
CA GLY A 306 14.34 -26.23 -1.69
C GLY A 306 14.26 -25.33 -2.94
N TRP A 307 14.93 -25.74 -4.03
CA TRP A 307 14.84 -25.10 -5.34
C TRP A 307 13.41 -25.10 -5.90
N PHE A 308 12.76 -26.28 -5.91
CA PHE A 308 11.38 -26.43 -6.36
C PHE A 308 10.41 -25.60 -5.52
N TYR A 309 10.55 -25.64 -4.19
CA TYR A 309 9.74 -24.88 -3.25
C TYR A 309 9.82 -23.38 -3.56
N PHE A 310 11.03 -22.85 -3.75
CA PHE A 310 11.23 -21.45 -4.12
C PHE A 310 10.47 -21.09 -5.40
N LEU A 311 10.65 -21.87 -6.47
CA LEU A 311 10.02 -21.60 -7.76
C LEU A 311 8.49 -21.63 -7.69
N ILE A 312 7.93 -22.63 -7.03
CA ILE A 312 6.48 -22.76 -6.93
C ILE A 312 5.89 -21.67 -6.03
N ALA A 313 6.51 -21.41 -4.88
CA ALA A 313 6.00 -20.41 -3.95
C ALA A 313 6.11 -18.97 -4.45
N ILE A 314 7.12 -18.64 -5.29
CA ILE A 314 7.29 -17.30 -5.86
C ILE A 314 6.37 -17.05 -7.05
N THR A 315 5.95 -18.09 -7.77
CA THR A 315 5.21 -17.96 -9.03
C THR A 315 3.93 -17.11 -8.92
N PRO A 316 3.06 -17.28 -7.92
CA PRO A 316 1.85 -16.45 -7.82
C PRO A 316 2.13 -14.94 -7.71
N VAL A 317 3.23 -14.56 -7.06
CA VAL A 317 3.60 -13.15 -6.87
C VAL A 317 4.50 -12.62 -7.98
N ALA A 318 5.21 -13.49 -8.69
CA ALA A 318 6.05 -13.11 -9.82
C ALA A 318 5.23 -12.89 -11.12
N LEU A 319 3.98 -13.32 -11.17
CA LEU A 319 3.06 -13.10 -12.29
C LEU A 319 2.25 -11.80 -12.19
N ILE A 320 2.39 -11.04 -11.12
CA ILE A 320 1.76 -9.71 -10.93
C ILE A 320 2.85 -8.63 -10.84
N SER A 321 2.44 -7.35 -10.90
CA SER A 321 3.40 -6.24 -10.73
C SER A 321 4.25 -6.42 -9.46
N ALA A 322 5.53 -6.09 -9.55
CA ALA A 322 6.50 -6.27 -8.48
C ALA A 322 6.01 -5.67 -7.15
N ARG A 323 6.26 -6.39 -6.08
CA ARG A 323 5.86 -6.03 -4.71
C ARG A 323 7.10 -5.90 -3.84
N GLN A 324 6.93 -5.31 -2.67
CA GLN A 324 7.99 -5.20 -1.68
C GLN A 324 8.44 -6.58 -1.17
N GLY A 325 9.59 -6.64 -0.51
CA GLY A 325 10.25 -7.87 -0.10
C GLY A 325 9.43 -8.83 0.78
N TYR A 326 8.39 -8.34 1.49
CA TYR A 326 7.54 -9.20 2.34
C TYR A 326 6.88 -10.37 1.61
N VAL A 327 6.64 -10.26 0.29
CA VAL A 327 6.06 -11.36 -0.50
C VAL A 327 6.97 -12.58 -0.61
N LEU A 328 8.26 -12.39 -0.33
CA LEU A 328 9.26 -13.46 -0.34
C LEU A 328 9.24 -14.33 0.92
N TYR A 329 8.42 -14.01 1.92
CA TYR A 329 8.42 -14.72 3.20
C TYR A 329 8.20 -16.23 3.05
N VAL A 330 7.26 -16.66 2.23
CA VAL A 330 7.05 -18.08 1.93
C VAL A 330 8.16 -18.64 1.02
N PRO A 331 8.49 -18.05 -0.15
CA PRO A 331 9.53 -18.56 -1.05
C PRO A 331 10.91 -18.67 -0.43
N PHE A 332 11.26 -17.75 0.47
CA PHE A 332 12.58 -17.69 1.12
C PHE A 332 12.94 -18.96 1.89
N SER A 333 11.93 -19.67 2.42
CA SER A 333 12.14 -20.97 3.07
C SER A 333 12.78 -22.01 2.13
N GLY A 334 12.42 -21.96 0.84
CA GLY A 334 13.01 -22.84 -0.17
C GLY A 334 14.50 -22.56 -0.40
N LEU A 335 14.87 -21.29 -0.56
CA LEU A 335 16.26 -20.88 -0.72
C LEU A 335 17.09 -21.18 0.52
N GLY A 336 16.54 -20.92 1.71
CA GLY A 336 17.20 -21.24 2.97
C GLY A 336 17.47 -22.73 3.13
N LEU A 337 16.50 -23.58 2.75
CA LEU A 337 16.70 -25.04 2.77
C LEU A 337 17.78 -25.46 1.75
N TYR A 338 17.74 -24.91 0.54
CA TYR A 338 18.73 -25.18 -0.50
C TYR A 338 20.15 -24.84 -0.03
N ALA A 339 20.35 -23.61 0.44
CA ALA A 339 21.66 -23.13 0.88
C ALA A 339 22.19 -23.93 2.09
N ALA A 340 21.33 -24.19 3.08
CA ALA A 340 21.69 -24.98 4.24
C ALA A 340 22.06 -26.43 3.88
N ALA A 341 21.35 -27.04 2.93
CA ALA A 341 21.64 -28.40 2.48
C ALA A 341 22.95 -28.43 1.68
N LEU A 342 23.25 -27.44 0.84
CA LEU A 342 24.52 -27.31 0.13
C LEU A 342 25.70 -27.18 1.12
N ILE A 343 25.59 -26.28 2.10
CA ILE A 343 26.60 -26.12 3.14
C ILE A 343 26.75 -27.44 3.96
N GLY A 344 25.63 -28.14 4.17
CA GLY A 344 25.62 -29.42 4.87
C GLY A 344 26.39 -30.54 4.18
N VAL A 345 26.50 -30.49 2.85
CA VAL A 345 27.36 -31.40 2.07
C VAL A 345 28.85 -31.14 2.33
N MET A 346 29.23 -29.86 2.41
CA MET A 346 30.61 -29.44 2.62
C MET A 346 31.06 -29.61 4.07
N ALA A 347 30.19 -29.36 5.03
CA ALA A 347 30.50 -29.47 6.45
C ALA A 347 30.36 -30.92 6.95
N THR A 348 31.45 -31.70 6.93
CA THR A 348 31.42 -33.13 7.25
C THR A 348 31.60 -33.41 8.75
N SER A 349 32.53 -32.72 9.43
CA SER A 349 32.80 -32.94 10.84
C SER A 349 31.78 -32.25 11.77
N ARG A 350 31.60 -32.78 12.97
CA ARG A 350 30.72 -32.20 14.00
C ARG A 350 31.18 -30.79 14.39
N ASN A 351 32.49 -30.60 14.56
CA ASN A 351 33.05 -29.30 14.96
C ASN A 351 32.88 -28.26 13.87
N THR A 352 33.12 -28.62 12.60
CA THR A 352 32.87 -27.76 11.44
C THR A 352 31.40 -27.35 11.37
N ARG A 353 30.46 -28.29 11.56
CA ARG A 353 29.01 -28.00 11.59
C ARG A 353 28.64 -27.00 12.68
N MET A 354 29.15 -27.19 13.89
CA MET A 354 28.90 -26.27 15.00
C MET A 354 29.51 -24.88 14.74
N ALA A 355 30.75 -24.84 14.27
CA ALA A 355 31.41 -23.58 13.92
C ALA A 355 30.63 -22.82 12.81
N VAL A 356 30.27 -23.51 11.72
CA VAL A 356 29.49 -22.92 10.61
C VAL A 356 28.14 -22.41 11.13
N LEU A 357 27.43 -23.17 11.96
CA LEU A 357 26.13 -22.75 12.49
C LEU A 357 26.23 -21.46 13.31
N VAL A 358 27.23 -21.39 14.22
CA VAL A 358 27.43 -20.20 15.06
C VAL A 358 27.89 -19.01 14.23
N VAL A 359 28.91 -19.22 13.39
CA VAL A 359 29.47 -18.15 12.54
C VAL A 359 28.43 -17.61 11.55
N ALA A 360 27.71 -18.51 10.86
CA ALA A 360 26.65 -18.10 9.92
C ALA A 360 25.55 -17.32 10.64
N THR A 361 25.08 -17.79 11.80
CA THR A 361 24.06 -17.07 12.58
C THR A 361 24.56 -15.68 13.01
N ALA A 362 25.80 -15.57 13.50
CA ALA A 362 26.39 -14.29 13.91
C ALA A 362 26.55 -13.32 12.72
N LEU A 363 27.08 -13.82 11.58
CA LEU A 363 27.25 -13.02 10.37
C LEU A 363 25.90 -12.52 9.82
N LEU A 364 24.89 -13.41 9.74
CA LEU A 364 23.55 -13.04 9.28
C LEU A 364 22.92 -12.01 10.21
N THR A 365 23.02 -12.20 11.53
CA THR A 365 22.55 -11.23 12.52
C THR A 365 23.20 -9.87 12.29
N ARG A 366 24.53 -9.82 12.05
CA ARG A 366 25.26 -8.59 11.76
C ARG A 366 24.82 -7.94 10.42
N VAL A 367 24.68 -8.74 9.35
CA VAL A 367 24.26 -8.25 8.03
C VAL A 367 22.85 -7.68 8.12
N HIS A 368 21.92 -8.40 8.73
CA HIS A 368 20.55 -7.94 8.88
C HIS A 368 20.45 -6.71 9.79
N ALA A 369 21.24 -6.64 10.86
CA ALA A 369 21.29 -5.45 11.73
C ALA A 369 21.80 -4.21 10.99
N LYS A 370 22.80 -4.36 10.09
CA LYS A 370 23.30 -3.25 9.24
C LYS A 370 22.24 -2.73 8.29
N HIS A 371 21.43 -3.61 7.71
CA HIS A 371 20.37 -3.27 6.75
C HIS A 371 19.00 -3.16 7.41
N TRP A 372 18.94 -3.22 8.76
CA TRP A 372 17.67 -3.04 9.47
C TRP A 372 17.27 -1.58 9.38
N PRO A 373 16.11 -1.28 8.81
CA PRO A 373 15.68 0.10 8.68
C PRO A 373 15.52 0.74 10.07
N ARG A 374 15.77 2.04 10.15
CA ARG A 374 15.48 2.79 11.37
C ARG A 374 13.98 2.72 11.63
N PRO A 375 13.55 2.23 12.80
CA PRO A 375 12.13 2.12 13.06
C PRO A 375 11.51 3.52 13.09
N TRP A 376 10.34 3.61 12.50
CA TRP A 376 9.51 4.80 12.60
C TRP A 376 9.21 5.09 14.07
N VAL A 377 9.28 6.36 14.43
CA VAL A 377 8.76 6.78 15.73
C VAL A 377 7.25 6.89 15.57
N VAL A 378 6.51 6.03 16.26
CA VAL A 378 5.04 5.94 16.13
C VAL A 378 4.35 7.29 16.34
N ARG A 379 4.87 8.11 17.28
CA ARG A 379 4.35 9.44 17.57
C ARG A 379 4.56 10.45 16.45
N ASP A 380 5.40 10.13 15.46
CA ASP A 380 5.65 10.99 14.30
C ASP A 380 4.71 10.64 13.13
N SER A 381 3.95 9.52 13.23
CA SER A 381 3.02 9.17 12.17
C SER A 381 1.80 10.11 12.18
N PRO A 382 1.38 10.60 11.00
CA PRO A 382 0.20 11.46 10.88
C PRO A 382 -1.07 10.82 11.46
N GLU A 383 -1.21 9.51 11.26
CA GLU A 383 -2.37 8.74 11.72
C GLU A 383 -2.44 8.71 13.26
N TRP A 384 -1.30 8.55 13.92
CA TRP A 384 -1.24 8.60 15.37
C TRP A 384 -1.60 10.01 15.88
N ARG A 385 -1.02 11.05 15.27
CA ARG A 385 -1.25 12.46 15.66
C ARG A 385 -2.72 12.84 15.56
N LEU A 386 -3.37 12.51 14.44
CA LEU A 386 -4.81 12.75 14.28
C LEU A 386 -5.62 11.98 15.33
N THR A 387 -5.32 10.69 15.50
CA THR A 387 -6.04 9.85 16.47
C THR A 387 -5.88 10.35 17.89
N ASP A 388 -4.67 10.76 18.28
CA ASP A 388 -4.36 11.28 19.62
C ASP A 388 -5.06 12.62 19.87
N LYS A 389 -5.03 13.53 18.88
CA LYS A 389 -5.78 14.79 18.94
C LYS A 389 -7.28 14.55 19.12
N MET A 390 -7.87 13.69 18.27
CA MET A 390 -9.29 13.41 18.32
C MET A 390 -9.72 12.79 19.66
N ARG A 391 -8.91 11.89 20.24
CA ARG A 391 -9.20 11.31 21.55
C ARG A 391 -9.14 12.32 22.70
N ARG A 392 -8.21 13.28 22.62
CA ARG A 392 -8.04 14.28 23.67
C ARG A 392 -9.07 15.39 23.59
N ASP A 393 -9.25 15.96 22.41
CA ASP A 393 -10.03 17.18 22.21
C ASP A 393 -11.50 16.85 21.97
N TYR A 394 -11.81 15.67 21.42
CA TYR A 394 -13.17 15.22 21.07
C TYR A 394 -13.44 13.80 21.58
N PRO A 395 -13.55 13.58 22.89
CA PRO A 395 -13.82 12.24 23.45
C PRO A 395 -15.17 11.67 23.00
N THR A 396 -16.12 12.53 22.63
CA THR A 396 -17.41 12.18 22.04
C THR A 396 -17.66 13.07 20.84
N LEU A 397 -18.32 12.53 19.82
CA LEU A 397 -18.64 13.24 18.59
C LEU A 397 -20.14 13.12 18.29
N GLN A 398 -20.73 14.15 17.71
CA GLN A 398 -22.08 14.07 17.18
C GLN A 398 -22.12 13.05 16.05
N ARG A 399 -23.18 12.24 16.01
CA ARG A 399 -23.35 11.25 14.94
C ARG A 399 -23.50 11.94 13.58
N GLY A 400 -22.78 11.45 12.58
CA GLY A 400 -22.77 12.00 11.24
C GLY A 400 -22.02 13.33 11.13
N ALA A 401 -21.12 13.65 12.06
CA ALA A 401 -20.30 14.85 12.02
C ALA A 401 -19.54 14.98 10.68
N LYS A 402 -19.44 16.20 10.19
CA LYS A 402 -18.81 16.52 8.90
C LYS A 402 -17.49 17.24 9.13
N PHE A 403 -16.45 16.68 8.52
CA PHE A 403 -15.08 17.18 8.64
C PHE A 403 -14.58 17.72 7.30
N LEU A 404 -13.89 18.85 7.35
CA LEU A 404 -13.11 19.37 6.23
C LEU A 404 -11.63 19.42 6.63
N PHE A 405 -10.78 18.78 5.85
CA PHE A 405 -9.34 18.97 5.92
C PHE A 405 -8.89 19.92 4.81
N VAL A 406 -8.51 21.12 5.21
CA VAL A 406 -7.98 22.17 4.31
C VAL A 406 -6.59 21.76 3.86
N ASP A 407 -5.78 21.26 4.80
CA ASP A 407 -4.50 20.62 4.54
C ASP A 407 -4.34 19.39 5.45
N ASP A 408 -3.67 18.36 4.97
CA ASP A 408 -3.42 17.13 5.72
C ASP A 408 -2.15 16.41 5.25
N TYR A 409 -1.75 15.36 5.98
CA TYR A 409 -0.57 14.55 5.68
C TYR A 409 -0.90 13.30 4.85
N VAL A 410 -2.15 13.12 4.44
CA VAL A 410 -2.59 11.93 3.70
C VAL A 410 -2.18 12.07 2.24
N ALA A 411 -1.45 11.09 1.72
CA ALA A 411 -1.01 11.10 0.33
C ALA A 411 -2.19 11.04 -0.66
N GLY A 412 -2.26 11.98 -1.59
CA GLY A 412 -3.11 11.97 -2.78
C GLY A 412 -4.52 11.38 -2.58
N ASN A 413 -4.72 10.15 -3.04
CA ASN A 413 -6.01 9.45 -3.01
C ASN A 413 -6.27 8.66 -1.71
N GLY A 414 -5.46 8.81 -0.66
CA GLY A 414 -5.64 8.11 0.62
C GLY A 414 -6.94 8.50 1.33
N TYR A 415 -7.50 7.58 2.09
CA TYR A 415 -8.73 7.75 2.88
C TYR A 415 -8.45 7.65 4.40
N ASP A 416 -7.21 7.87 4.83
CA ASP A 416 -6.76 7.58 6.18
C ASP A 416 -7.51 8.42 7.22
N ASN A 417 -7.75 9.72 6.96
CA ASN A 417 -8.55 10.58 7.83
C ASN A 417 -9.98 10.06 8.02
N LEU A 418 -10.63 9.61 6.93
CA LEU A 418 -11.97 9.02 6.99
C LEU A 418 -11.96 7.72 7.82
N PHE A 419 -10.99 6.84 7.57
CA PHE A 419 -10.89 5.57 8.30
C PHE A 419 -10.64 5.80 9.79
N ILE A 420 -9.75 6.73 10.14
CA ILE A 420 -9.48 7.08 11.54
C ILE A 420 -10.78 7.54 12.24
N LEU A 421 -11.48 8.51 11.66
CA LEU A 421 -12.65 9.09 12.29
C LEU A 421 -13.79 8.08 12.42
N GLN A 422 -14.14 7.39 11.33
CA GLN A 422 -15.22 6.41 11.35
C GLN A 422 -14.91 5.22 12.27
N LEU A 423 -13.67 4.72 12.28
CA LEU A 423 -13.27 3.61 13.14
C LEU A 423 -13.16 4.03 14.61
N LEU A 424 -12.63 5.22 14.90
CA LEU A 424 -12.44 5.71 16.25
C LEU A 424 -13.78 5.87 16.99
N TYR A 425 -14.75 6.48 16.29
CA TYR A 425 -16.08 6.76 16.86
C TYR A 425 -17.13 5.66 16.57
N ARG A 426 -16.76 4.64 15.79
CA ARG A 426 -17.66 3.55 15.33
C ARG A 426 -18.90 4.09 14.61
N ASP A 427 -18.73 5.17 13.86
CA ASP A 427 -19.81 5.81 13.13
C ASP A 427 -19.52 5.86 11.63
N PRO A 428 -20.19 5.02 10.79
CA PRO A 428 -19.99 5.01 9.34
C PRO A 428 -20.66 6.21 8.63
N THR A 429 -21.40 7.05 9.36
CA THR A 429 -22.09 8.22 8.81
C THR A 429 -21.25 9.49 8.89
N ILE A 430 -20.08 9.47 9.55
CA ILE A 430 -19.12 10.57 9.51
C ILE A 430 -18.67 10.82 8.08
N GLU A 431 -18.74 12.08 7.65
CA GLU A 431 -18.28 12.54 6.34
C GLU A 431 -16.95 13.26 6.46
N VAL A 432 -16.06 13.03 5.48
CA VAL A 432 -14.74 13.68 5.44
C VAL A 432 -14.48 14.19 4.04
N ALA A 433 -14.32 15.49 3.92
CA ALA A 433 -13.85 16.17 2.72
C ALA A 433 -12.39 16.61 2.88
N ARG A 434 -11.64 16.62 1.77
CA ARG A 434 -10.24 17.04 1.70
C ARG A 434 -10.03 17.96 0.50
N LEU A 435 -9.46 19.13 0.69
CA LEU A 435 -9.21 20.07 -0.42
C LEU A 435 -8.17 19.52 -1.42
N HIS A 436 -7.13 18.88 -0.92
CA HIS A 436 -6.07 18.26 -1.72
C HIS A 436 -6.28 16.76 -1.98
N GLY A 437 -7.49 16.25 -1.72
CA GLY A 437 -7.88 14.88 -2.02
C GLY A 437 -8.24 14.64 -3.49
N SER A 438 -8.57 13.39 -3.83
CA SER A 438 -9.15 13.06 -5.14
C SER A 438 -10.48 13.80 -5.37
N ALA A 439 -10.92 13.91 -6.62
CA ALA A 439 -12.19 14.56 -6.96
C ALA A 439 -13.39 14.04 -6.13
N ALA A 440 -13.39 12.75 -5.79
CA ALA A 440 -14.43 12.13 -4.94
C ALA A 440 -14.36 12.54 -3.46
N GLN A 441 -13.24 13.12 -3.01
CA GLN A 441 -13.03 13.57 -1.64
C GLN A 441 -13.11 15.09 -1.48
N GLN A 442 -13.08 15.82 -2.60
CA GLN A 442 -13.19 17.27 -2.56
C GLN A 442 -14.59 17.69 -2.14
N PRO A 443 -14.70 18.81 -1.39
CA PRO A 443 -16.00 19.36 -1.04
C PRO A 443 -16.81 19.69 -2.29
N ASP A 444 -18.12 19.43 -2.23
CA ASP A 444 -19.03 19.86 -3.30
C ASP A 444 -19.12 21.40 -3.30
N ARG A 445 -18.60 22.00 -4.33
CA ARG A 445 -18.58 23.47 -4.49
C ARG A 445 -19.93 24.04 -4.96
N SER A 446 -20.81 23.18 -5.51
CA SER A 446 -22.14 23.60 -5.97
C SER A 446 -23.16 23.72 -4.84
N HIS A 447 -22.92 23.02 -3.73
CA HIS A 447 -23.75 23.06 -2.54
C HIS A 447 -22.84 23.29 -1.33
N PRO A 448 -22.82 24.51 -0.73
CA PRO A 448 -22.04 24.77 0.45
C PRO A 448 -22.52 23.84 1.58
N VAL A 449 -21.69 22.88 1.94
CA VAL A 449 -21.92 21.97 3.05
C VAL A 449 -21.36 22.65 4.28
N GLU A 450 -22.18 22.79 5.32
CA GLU A 450 -21.71 23.21 6.63
C GLU A 450 -20.87 22.07 7.24
N TYR A 451 -19.66 22.40 7.66
CA TYR A 451 -18.76 21.47 8.34
C TYR A 451 -18.78 21.76 9.84
N ASP A 452 -18.90 20.68 10.64
CA ASP A 452 -18.84 20.79 12.10
C ASP A 452 -17.41 21.06 12.57
N HIS A 453 -16.42 20.51 11.85
CA HIS A 453 -15.00 20.60 12.19
C HIS A 453 -14.17 20.87 10.93
N VAL A 454 -13.24 21.82 11.04
CA VAL A 454 -12.31 22.16 9.95
C VAL A 454 -10.89 22.11 10.46
N PHE A 455 -10.07 21.30 9.82
CA PHE A 455 -8.68 21.09 10.20
C PHE A 455 -7.70 21.54 9.11
N THR A 456 -6.57 22.06 9.55
CA THR A 456 -5.36 22.27 8.74
C THR A 456 -4.15 21.69 9.46
N THR A 457 -3.00 21.68 8.80
CA THR A 457 -1.73 21.27 9.42
C THR A 457 -0.86 22.49 9.72
N ALA A 458 -0.25 22.52 10.90
CA ALA A 458 0.72 23.51 11.28
C ALA A 458 1.78 22.89 12.23
N ALA A 459 3.06 23.14 11.98
CA ALA A 459 4.16 22.64 12.80
C ALA A 459 4.01 21.14 13.18
N ASP A 460 3.78 20.31 12.17
CA ASP A 460 3.62 18.85 12.31
C ASP A 460 2.41 18.38 13.14
N THR A 461 1.41 19.21 13.36
CA THR A 461 0.18 18.83 14.08
C THR A 461 -1.05 19.27 13.30
N TYR A 462 -2.21 18.67 13.63
CA TYR A 462 -3.49 19.15 13.15
C TYR A 462 -3.99 20.29 14.03
N VAL A 463 -4.42 21.38 13.40
CA VAL A 463 -5.01 22.56 14.08
C VAL A 463 -6.43 22.74 13.55
N GLU A 464 -7.38 22.93 14.47
CA GLU A 464 -8.75 23.28 14.09
C GLU A 464 -8.86 24.76 13.77
N LEU A 465 -9.55 25.06 12.69
CA LEU A 465 -9.86 26.42 12.25
C LEU A 465 -11.28 26.78 12.67
N ASP A 466 -11.52 28.06 12.99
CA ASP A 466 -12.89 28.56 13.21
C ASP A 466 -13.70 28.40 11.91
N PRO A 467 -14.81 27.66 11.92
CA PRO A 467 -15.65 27.46 10.74
C PRO A 467 -16.07 28.75 10.04
N ARG A 468 -16.17 29.85 10.77
CA ARG A 468 -16.52 31.17 10.22
C ARG A 468 -15.47 31.77 9.28
N ASN A 469 -14.21 31.30 9.36
CA ASN A 469 -13.10 31.76 8.53
C ASN A 469 -12.74 30.77 7.40
N ILE A 470 -13.61 29.80 7.12
CA ILE A 470 -13.33 28.69 6.17
C ILE A 470 -13.05 29.21 4.77
N GLU A 471 -13.88 30.14 4.25
CA GLU A 471 -13.69 30.66 2.86
C GLU A 471 -12.30 31.26 2.68
N GLU A 472 -11.84 32.06 3.64
CA GLU A 472 -10.52 32.68 3.56
C GLU A 472 -9.40 31.65 3.70
N SER A 473 -9.56 30.68 4.62
CA SER A 473 -8.56 29.60 4.82
C SER A 473 -8.47 28.66 3.61
N ILE A 474 -9.60 28.33 3.00
CA ILE A 474 -9.64 27.55 1.75
C ILE A 474 -8.93 28.30 0.63
N ARG A 475 -9.22 29.58 0.48
CA ARG A 475 -8.63 30.43 -0.52
C ARG A 475 -7.11 30.55 -0.36
N LEU A 476 -6.63 30.82 0.85
CA LEU A 476 -5.21 30.94 1.15
C LEU A 476 -4.44 29.62 0.91
N ASN A 477 -5.03 28.46 1.18
CA ASN A 477 -4.39 27.17 0.93
C ASN A 477 -4.34 26.78 -0.55
N ILE A 478 -5.38 27.10 -1.30
CA ILE A 478 -5.34 26.92 -2.77
C ILE A 478 -4.26 27.80 -3.40
N LEU A 479 -4.11 29.03 -2.89
CA LEU A 479 -3.11 29.97 -3.36
C LEU A 479 -1.68 29.57 -3.05
N LYS A 480 -1.44 28.83 -1.94
CA LYS A 480 -0.10 28.43 -1.47
C LYS A 480 0.61 27.49 -2.46
N ASP A 481 -0.11 26.55 -3.06
CA ASP A 481 0.46 25.51 -3.90
C ASP A 481 0.20 25.71 -5.41
N TYR A 482 -0.53 26.76 -5.79
CA TYR A 482 -0.89 27.02 -7.17
C TYR A 482 0.15 27.89 -7.87
N THR A 483 0.71 27.38 -8.97
CA THR A 483 1.54 28.16 -9.89
C THR A 483 0.66 28.72 -11.01
N PRO A 484 0.35 30.02 -11.03
CA PRO A 484 -0.48 30.61 -12.08
C PRO A 484 0.26 30.54 -13.42
N GLY A 485 -0.48 30.37 -14.49
CA GLY A 485 0.01 30.52 -15.85
C GLY A 485 -0.13 31.96 -16.37
N ARG A 486 -0.30 32.07 -17.67
CA ARG A 486 -0.52 33.34 -18.36
C ARG A 486 -1.99 33.65 -18.66
N THR A 487 -2.89 32.72 -18.36
CA THR A 487 -4.31 32.81 -18.71
C THR A 487 -5.18 32.57 -17.48
N PHE A 488 -5.87 33.61 -17.04
CA PHE A 488 -6.94 33.54 -16.08
C PHE A 488 -8.27 33.42 -16.82
N ASP A 489 -9.13 32.47 -16.44
CA ASP A 489 -10.45 32.29 -17.01
C ASP A 489 -11.42 31.78 -15.94
N THR A 490 -12.48 32.54 -15.67
CA THR A 490 -13.47 32.22 -14.63
C THR A 490 -14.30 30.96 -14.92
N ALA A 491 -14.26 30.45 -16.14
CA ALA A 491 -14.86 29.16 -16.49
C ALA A 491 -14.10 27.96 -15.88
N HIS A 492 -12.85 28.16 -15.47
CA HIS A 492 -12.02 27.12 -14.85
C HIS A 492 -11.90 27.30 -13.34
N ALA A 493 -12.19 26.26 -12.60
CA ALA A 493 -12.14 26.27 -11.12
C ALA A 493 -10.76 26.65 -10.57
N ASP A 494 -9.68 26.29 -11.29
CA ASP A 494 -8.30 26.55 -10.89
C ASP A 494 -7.91 28.05 -10.98
N SER A 495 -8.75 28.87 -11.62
CA SER A 495 -8.51 30.31 -11.75
C SER A 495 -8.51 31.06 -10.42
N ILE A 496 -9.06 30.48 -9.36
CA ILE A 496 -8.93 31.03 -8.00
C ILE A 496 -7.47 31.20 -7.57
N GLY A 497 -6.57 30.35 -8.07
CA GLY A 497 -5.13 30.42 -7.82
C GLY A 497 -4.45 31.68 -8.34
N TYR A 498 -5.08 32.42 -9.28
CA TYR A 498 -4.60 33.73 -9.76
C TYR A 498 -4.95 34.88 -8.82
N VAL A 499 -5.96 34.69 -7.95
CA VAL A 499 -6.47 35.78 -7.11
C VAL A 499 -5.55 36.06 -5.93
N VAL A 500 -5.03 37.26 -5.82
CA VAL A 500 -4.27 37.74 -4.66
C VAL A 500 -5.20 38.38 -3.62
N SER A 501 -6.10 39.28 -4.07
CA SER A 501 -7.08 39.94 -3.21
C SER A 501 -8.18 40.64 -4.05
N GLY A 502 -9.27 41.01 -3.38
CA GLY A 502 -10.31 41.90 -3.97
C GLY A 502 -11.06 41.32 -5.18
N VAL A 503 -11.18 40.00 -5.28
CA VAL A 503 -12.01 39.32 -6.28
C VAL A 503 -12.94 38.35 -5.57
N ARG A 504 -14.24 38.45 -5.88
CA ARG A 504 -15.29 37.61 -5.27
C ARG A 504 -15.77 36.57 -6.27
N THR A 505 -15.59 35.31 -5.93
CA THR A 505 -15.93 34.16 -6.79
C THR A 505 -17.43 33.84 -6.83
N SER A 506 -18.22 34.35 -5.91
CA SER A 506 -19.66 34.13 -5.77
C SER A 506 -20.49 35.20 -6.50
N GLY A 507 -20.32 35.34 -7.79
CA GLY A 507 -21.14 36.24 -8.61
C GLY A 507 -22.25 35.50 -9.32
N GLN A 508 -23.47 35.57 -8.82
CA GLN A 508 -24.63 34.94 -9.46
C GLN A 508 -24.94 35.55 -10.82
N GLY A 509 -25.09 34.72 -11.84
CA GLY A 509 -25.83 35.00 -13.06
C GLY A 509 -25.08 35.57 -14.27
N SER A 510 -23.84 36.06 -14.14
CA SER A 510 -23.09 36.68 -15.25
C SER A 510 -21.94 35.85 -15.83
N GLY A 511 -21.67 34.67 -15.28
CA GLY A 511 -20.60 33.79 -15.74
C GLY A 511 -19.18 34.33 -15.51
N GLY A 512 -19.00 35.30 -14.61
CA GLY A 512 -17.71 35.90 -14.25
C GLY A 512 -17.61 36.19 -12.75
N TRP A 513 -16.43 36.66 -12.30
CA TRP A 513 -16.16 36.97 -10.90
C TRP A 513 -16.10 38.47 -10.66
N TRP A 514 -16.79 38.96 -9.64
CA TRP A 514 -16.77 40.34 -9.27
C TRP A 514 -15.40 40.79 -8.77
N THR A 515 -14.86 41.90 -9.32
CA THR A 515 -13.80 42.63 -8.64
C THR A 515 -14.41 43.54 -7.58
N MET A 516 -13.72 43.66 -6.46
CA MET A 516 -13.98 44.75 -5.52
C MET A 516 -13.46 46.07 -6.09
N GLN A 517 -13.48 47.16 -5.33
CA GLN A 517 -12.90 48.44 -5.72
C GLN A 517 -11.48 48.28 -6.26
N SER A 518 -10.68 47.38 -5.66
CA SER A 518 -9.37 47.01 -6.14
C SER A 518 -9.26 45.48 -6.14
N GLY A 519 -9.14 44.87 -7.32
CA GLY A 519 -8.91 43.45 -7.52
C GLY A 519 -7.49 43.20 -7.94
N ARG A 520 -6.81 42.21 -7.33
CA ARG A 520 -5.40 41.87 -7.63
C ARG A 520 -5.31 40.42 -8.07
N LEU A 521 -4.61 40.21 -9.19
CA LEU A 521 -4.32 38.89 -9.77
C LEU A 521 -2.82 38.71 -9.93
N LYS A 522 -2.32 37.48 -9.80
CA LYS A 522 -0.93 37.11 -10.08
C LYS A 522 -0.82 36.24 -11.33
N PHE A 523 0.25 36.43 -12.11
CA PHE A 523 0.53 35.71 -13.34
C PHE A 523 1.99 35.28 -13.42
N ASP A 524 2.27 34.15 -14.07
CA ASP A 524 3.64 33.74 -14.41
C ASP A 524 4.01 34.28 -15.79
N VAL A 525 4.48 35.53 -15.82
CA VAL A 525 4.86 36.26 -17.03
C VAL A 525 6.31 36.70 -16.91
N TYR A 526 7.11 36.48 -17.95
CA TYR A 526 8.50 36.90 -18.00
C TYR A 526 8.66 38.35 -18.44
N PRO A 527 9.74 39.06 -18.05
CA PRO A 527 10.04 40.41 -18.53
C PRO A 527 10.30 40.44 -20.05
N ALA A 528 9.22 40.51 -20.81
CA ALA A 528 9.21 40.64 -22.27
C ALA A 528 7.99 41.51 -22.68
N ASP A 529 8.10 42.16 -23.82
CA ASP A 529 6.96 42.93 -24.34
C ASP A 529 5.77 42.02 -24.55
N ALA A 530 4.65 42.36 -23.92
CA ALA A 530 3.44 41.56 -23.91
C ALA A 530 2.18 42.46 -24.13
N VAL A 531 1.09 41.79 -24.43
CA VAL A 531 -0.26 42.42 -24.49
C VAL A 531 -1.14 41.70 -23.48
N LEU A 532 -1.64 42.43 -22.49
CA LEU A 532 -2.68 41.95 -21.58
C LEU A 532 -4.05 42.17 -22.23
N THR A 533 -4.77 41.10 -22.51
CA THR A 533 -6.16 41.13 -22.97
C THR A 533 -7.05 40.86 -21.77
N LEU A 534 -7.98 41.79 -21.48
CA LEU A 534 -8.99 41.64 -20.45
C LEU A 534 -10.37 41.47 -21.07
N GLU A 535 -11.12 40.48 -20.62
CA GLU A 535 -12.53 40.31 -20.93
C GLU A 535 -13.37 40.42 -19.65
N PHE A 536 -14.26 41.41 -19.60
CA PHE A 536 -15.06 41.69 -18.41
C PHE A 536 -16.43 42.24 -18.80
N PHE A 537 -17.40 42.08 -17.93
CA PHE A 537 -18.73 42.61 -18.07
C PHE A 537 -18.92 43.83 -17.16
N VAL A 538 -19.47 44.92 -17.70
CA VAL A 538 -19.85 46.12 -16.96
C VAL A 538 -21.35 46.03 -16.71
N PRO A 539 -21.81 45.79 -15.47
CA PRO A 539 -23.23 45.75 -15.15
C PRO A 539 -23.89 47.11 -15.25
N HIS A 540 -25.21 47.12 -15.47
CA HIS A 540 -26.03 48.34 -15.54
C HIS A 540 -25.81 49.24 -14.32
N THR A 541 -25.73 48.65 -13.12
CA THR A 541 -25.48 49.36 -11.87
C THR A 541 -24.13 50.08 -11.81
N VAL A 542 -23.13 49.58 -12.56
CA VAL A 542 -21.81 50.21 -12.67
C VAL A 542 -21.82 51.28 -13.80
N ALA A 543 -22.51 51.03 -14.91
CA ALA A 543 -22.54 51.90 -16.06
C ALA A 543 -23.39 53.19 -15.87
N THR A 544 -24.42 53.11 -15.01
CA THR A 544 -25.33 54.26 -14.77
C THR A 544 -24.74 55.20 -13.70
N GLY A 545 -24.57 56.47 -14.07
CA GLY A 545 -24.19 57.53 -13.15
C GLY A 545 -23.02 58.39 -13.58
N ARG A 546 -22.08 58.64 -12.67
CA ARG A 546 -20.90 59.46 -12.88
C ARG A 546 -19.88 58.78 -13.78
N LYS A 547 -18.94 59.55 -14.35
CA LYS A 547 -17.80 58.99 -15.06
C LYS A 547 -17.03 58.05 -14.14
N ARG A 548 -16.90 56.80 -14.55
CA ARG A 548 -16.14 55.76 -13.84
C ARG A 548 -15.06 55.23 -14.76
N GLU A 549 -13.89 55.05 -14.21
CA GLU A 549 -12.75 54.49 -14.93
C GLU A 549 -12.23 53.23 -14.22
N LEU A 550 -11.92 52.20 -15.00
CA LEU A 550 -11.15 51.04 -14.57
C LEU A 550 -9.69 51.33 -14.95
N SER A 551 -8.84 51.43 -13.96
CA SER A 551 -7.38 51.52 -14.14
C SER A 551 -6.76 50.13 -14.04
N ILE A 552 -5.93 49.77 -15.01
CA ILE A 552 -5.19 48.54 -15.10
C ILE A 552 -3.72 48.84 -14.78
N VAL A 553 -3.23 48.26 -13.70
CA VAL A 553 -1.84 48.46 -13.22
C VAL A 553 -1.13 47.12 -13.26
N VAL A 554 0.07 47.06 -13.83
CA VAL A 554 0.92 45.87 -13.89
C VAL A 554 2.20 46.17 -13.12
N ASP A 555 2.46 45.43 -12.05
CA ASP A 555 3.61 45.58 -11.11
C ASP A 555 3.87 47.06 -10.70
N GLY A 556 2.77 47.83 -10.50
CA GLY A 556 2.82 49.23 -10.08
C GLY A 556 2.86 50.24 -11.22
N GLU A 557 3.02 49.83 -12.48
CA GLU A 557 2.92 50.73 -13.65
C GLU A 557 1.53 50.66 -14.30
N VAL A 558 0.96 51.81 -14.65
CA VAL A 558 -0.36 51.91 -15.31
C VAL A 558 -0.23 51.46 -16.76
N ALA A 559 -0.85 50.30 -17.08
CA ALA A 559 -0.89 49.76 -18.44
C ALA A 559 -2.00 50.43 -19.30
N GLY A 560 -3.07 50.93 -18.67
CA GLY A 560 -4.16 51.60 -19.35
C GLY A 560 -5.36 51.86 -18.47
N THR A 561 -6.36 52.57 -19.04
CA THR A 561 -7.65 52.84 -18.39
C THR A 561 -8.80 52.57 -19.34
N VAL A 562 -9.95 52.16 -18.80
CA VAL A 562 -11.21 51.94 -19.58
C VAL A 562 -12.34 52.72 -18.95
N ASP A 563 -13.09 53.44 -19.79
CA ASP A 563 -14.31 54.14 -19.40
C ASP A 563 -15.47 53.14 -19.25
N LEU A 564 -16.06 53.07 -18.06
CA LEU A 564 -17.11 52.10 -17.70
C LEU A 564 -18.56 52.60 -17.98
N ARG A 565 -18.75 53.68 -18.74
CA ARG A 565 -20.09 54.21 -19.05
C ARG A 565 -20.90 53.34 -20.02
N GLN A 566 -20.28 52.43 -20.71
CA GLN A 566 -20.95 51.46 -21.57
C GLN A 566 -21.24 50.17 -20.84
N GLU A 567 -22.53 49.84 -20.68
CA GLU A 567 -22.94 48.54 -20.16
C GLU A 567 -22.64 47.43 -21.17
N GLY A 568 -22.27 46.23 -20.66
CA GLY A 568 -22.09 45.05 -21.50
C GLY A 568 -20.71 44.46 -21.42
N MET A 569 -20.43 43.58 -22.39
CA MET A 569 -19.13 42.90 -22.50
C MET A 569 -18.09 43.82 -23.12
N HIS A 570 -16.96 43.92 -22.43
CA HIS A 570 -15.76 44.62 -22.90
C HIS A 570 -14.65 43.61 -23.14
N ARG A 571 -13.85 43.85 -24.18
CA ARG A 571 -12.64 43.12 -24.49
C ARG A 571 -11.56 44.10 -24.93
N ASP A 572 -10.72 44.46 -23.98
CA ASP A 572 -9.73 45.51 -24.19
C ASP A 572 -8.31 44.92 -24.14
N ARG A 573 -7.39 45.53 -24.87
CA ARG A 573 -5.99 45.10 -25.00
C ARG A 573 -5.06 46.20 -24.53
N PHE A 574 -4.17 45.86 -23.63
CA PHE A 574 -3.23 46.78 -23.01
C PHE A 574 -1.79 46.36 -23.34
N PRO A 575 -0.99 47.19 -24.00
CA PRO A 575 0.42 46.92 -24.21
C PRO A 575 1.16 47.01 -22.88
N VAL A 576 1.89 45.98 -22.54
CA VAL A 576 2.70 45.89 -21.33
C VAL A 576 4.16 45.76 -21.75
N PRO A 577 4.96 46.83 -21.68
CA PRO A 577 6.37 46.75 -22.05
C PRO A 577 7.16 45.93 -21.05
N ALA A 578 8.25 45.27 -21.49
CA ALA A 578 9.10 44.43 -20.67
C ALA A 578 9.56 45.09 -19.36
N ARG A 579 9.79 46.41 -19.38
CA ARG A 579 10.19 47.20 -18.20
C ARG A 579 9.12 47.30 -17.11
N ALA A 580 7.82 47.15 -17.49
CA ALA A 580 6.72 47.19 -16.52
C ALA A 580 6.52 45.87 -15.77
N ILE A 581 7.26 44.84 -16.12
CA ILE A 581 7.20 43.53 -15.49
C ILE A 581 8.40 43.38 -14.55
N HIS A 582 8.21 43.73 -13.27
CA HIS A 582 9.23 43.74 -12.21
C HIS A 582 9.23 42.45 -11.42
N ARG A 583 9.59 41.36 -12.02
CA ARG A 583 9.44 40.03 -11.43
C ARG A 583 10.28 39.81 -10.16
N SER A 584 9.65 39.60 -8.98
CA SER A 584 10.25 38.82 -7.89
C SER A 584 9.88 37.33 -7.98
N ASP A 585 8.58 37.03 -7.96
CA ASP A 585 8.03 35.67 -8.13
C ASP A 585 6.94 35.62 -9.19
N PHE A 586 5.98 36.56 -9.14
CA PHE A 586 4.85 36.66 -10.06
C PHE A 586 4.61 38.11 -10.46
N THR A 587 4.08 38.32 -11.68
CA THR A 587 3.59 39.60 -12.14
C THR A 587 2.22 39.85 -11.55
N ILE A 588 2.01 41.01 -10.93
CA ILE A 588 0.76 41.40 -10.29
C ILE A 588 -0.01 42.33 -11.22
N VAL A 589 -1.26 41.99 -11.53
CA VAL A 589 -2.22 42.86 -12.24
C VAL A 589 -3.23 43.38 -11.24
N GLU A 590 -3.33 44.68 -11.10
CA GLU A 590 -4.33 45.35 -10.26
C GLU A 590 -5.41 46.02 -11.16
N LEU A 591 -6.66 45.75 -10.81
CA LEU A 591 -7.85 46.30 -11.46
C LEU A 591 -8.51 47.24 -10.47
N ASN A 592 -8.35 48.55 -10.64
CA ASN A 592 -8.82 49.58 -9.73
C ASN A 592 -9.95 50.40 -10.35
N VAL A 593 -11.13 50.44 -9.69
CA VAL A 593 -12.27 51.27 -10.10
C VAL A 593 -12.34 52.50 -9.21
N ASP A 594 -12.30 53.67 -9.79
CA ASP A 594 -12.26 54.98 -9.09
C ASP A 594 -13.52 55.29 -8.26
N ASP A 595 -14.72 55.00 -8.79
CA ASP A 595 -16.01 55.13 -8.09
C ASP A 595 -16.81 53.84 -8.15
N PRO A 596 -16.55 52.85 -7.25
CA PRO A 596 -17.18 51.55 -7.28
C PRO A 596 -18.66 51.60 -6.95
N TYR A 597 -19.44 50.65 -7.48
CA TYR A 597 -20.81 50.43 -7.08
C TYR A 597 -20.85 49.96 -5.59
N ARG A 598 -21.78 50.55 -4.83
CA ARG A 598 -21.92 50.24 -3.39
C ARG A 598 -23.21 49.47 -3.15
N GLU A 599 -23.06 48.33 -2.44
CA GLU A 599 -24.18 47.55 -1.92
C GLU A 599 -23.93 47.28 -0.45
N GLY A 600 -24.63 47.99 0.44
CA GLY A 600 -24.31 48.01 1.85
C GLY A 600 -22.90 48.58 2.12
N ASP A 601 -22.09 47.84 2.82
CA ASP A 601 -20.69 48.20 3.10
C ASP A 601 -19.70 47.75 2.00
N GLU A 602 -20.14 46.94 1.06
CA GLU A 602 -19.32 46.42 -0.02
C GLU A 602 -19.23 47.36 -1.22
N ARG A 603 -18.06 47.31 -1.89
CA ARG A 603 -17.74 48.16 -3.04
C ARG A 603 -17.32 47.30 -4.21
N TYR A 604 -18.15 47.22 -5.25
CA TYR A 604 -17.97 46.38 -6.42
C TYR A 604 -17.45 47.15 -7.62
N GLY A 605 -16.51 46.54 -8.36
CA GLY A 605 -15.99 47.07 -9.62
C GLY A 605 -16.68 46.47 -10.83
N VAL A 606 -15.99 45.63 -11.59
CA VAL A 606 -16.46 44.95 -12.81
C VAL A 606 -16.57 43.44 -12.61
N VAL A 607 -17.28 42.76 -13.50
CA VAL A 607 -17.35 41.30 -13.51
C VAL A 607 -16.30 40.76 -14.48
N LEU A 608 -15.17 40.34 -13.95
CA LEU A 608 -14.07 39.80 -14.73
C LEU A 608 -14.41 38.39 -15.23
N ARG A 609 -14.11 38.11 -16.50
CA ARG A 609 -14.25 36.80 -17.13
C ARG A 609 -12.91 36.16 -17.46
N GLN A 610 -12.05 36.91 -18.17
CA GLN A 610 -10.79 36.41 -18.65
C GLN A 610 -9.70 37.48 -18.61
N ALA A 611 -8.48 37.07 -18.33
CA ALA A 611 -7.29 37.89 -18.47
C ALA A 611 -6.16 37.03 -19.06
N VAL A 612 -5.58 37.48 -20.18
CA VAL A 612 -4.57 36.70 -20.93
C VAL A 612 -3.39 37.58 -21.28
N PHE A 613 -2.18 37.09 -20.99
CA PHE A 613 -0.93 37.67 -21.47
C PHE A 613 -0.46 36.95 -22.73
N ASP A 614 -0.30 37.70 -23.83
CA ASP A 614 0.29 37.27 -25.08
C ASP A 614 1.60 38.05 -25.32
N TYR A 615 2.70 37.34 -25.56
CA TYR A 615 3.96 37.98 -25.91
C TYR A 615 3.91 38.57 -27.33
N VAL A 616 4.47 39.74 -27.49
CA VAL A 616 4.65 40.34 -28.83
C VAL A 616 5.79 39.59 -29.51
N LYS A 617 5.53 38.98 -30.67
CA LYS A 617 6.52 38.29 -31.47
C LYS A 617 7.49 39.25 -32.16
#